data_ecf94fb556518ff98265982383aede5b
#
_entry.id   ecf94fb556518ff98265982383aede5b
#
_cell.length_a   1.000
_cell.length_b   1.000
_cell.length_c   1.000
_cell.angle_alpha   90.00
_cell.angle_beta   90.00
_cell.angle_gamma   90.00
#
_symmetry.space_group_name_H-M   'P 1'
#
loop_
_entity.id
_entity.type
_entity.pdbx_description
1 polymer ?
#
loop_
_entity_poly.entity_id
_entity_poly.type
_entity_poly.pdbx_seq_one_letter_code
_entity_poly.pdbx_strand_id
1 'polypeptide(L)'
;MLLRQMEYLQAVIENGNFYLAAEQCHVSQSAISQQIKKLEDELGVKLLERHNRTFSLTPAGEHFYRKSLIISGDLKHLIRETKKIANNDHAVLRIGYYKGYHGNELSEAIALFSEKYPAVDVEITVGSHEELYH
;
A
#
# COMPACT_ATOMS: atom_id res chain seq x y z
N MET A 1 3.12 17.39 8.11
CA MET A 1 2.44 16.11 8.39
C MET A 1 3.16 14.99 7.69
N LEU A 2 3.55 13.99 8.43
CA LEU A 2 4.42 12.90 7.96
C LEU A 2 3.85 12.14 6.74
N LEU A 3 2.55 11.83 6.74
CA LEU A 3 1.93 11.10 5.63
C LEU A 3 1.99 11.86 4.31
N ARG A 4 1.70 13.16 4.33
CA ARG A 4 1.78 14.00 3.14
C ARG A 4 3.22 14.15 2.65
N GLN A 5 4.16 14.30 3.56
CA GLN A 5 5.59 14.36 3.25
C GLN A 5 6.08 13.04 2.62
N MET A 6 5.60 11.89 3.11
CA MET A 6 5.87 10.59 2.49
C MET A 6 5.35 10.52 1.06
N GLU A 7 4.14 10.97 0.81
CA GLU A 7 3.54 11.01 -0.53
C GLU A 7 4.35 11.88 -1.49
N TYR A 8 4.82 13.03 -1.02
CA TYR A 8 5.66 13.93 -1.81
C TYR A 8 7.00 13.28 -2.15
N LEU A 9 7.62 12.63 -1.19
CA LEU A 9 8.89 11.91 -1.43
C LEU A 9 8.69 10.79 -2.44
N GLN A 10 7.63 10.00 -2.31
CA GLN A 10 7.28 8.93 -3.25
C GLN A 10 7.10 9.50 -4.67
N ALA A 11 6.38 10.61 -4.81
CA ALA A 11 6.15 11.24 -6.09
C ALA A 11 7.46 11.73 -6.74
N VAL A 12 8.35 12.32 -5.97
CA VAL A 12 9.66 12.78 -6.45
C VAL A 12 10.49 11.61 -6.95
N ILE A 13 10.53 10.53 -6.20
CA ILE A 13 11.31 9.34 -6.57
C ILE A 13 10.72 8.66 -7.81
N GLU A 14 9.42 8.48 -7.84
CA GLU A 14 8.72 7.81 -8.95
C GLU A 14 8.80 8.58 -10.26
N ASN A 15 8.72 9.91 -10.19
CA ASN A 15 8.82 10.77 -11.37
C ASN A 15 10.27 11.07 -11.78
N GLY A 16 11.21 10.88 -10.89
CA GLY A 16 12.61 11.16 -11.14
C GLY A 16 12.96 12.65 -11.17
N ASN A 17 11.99 13.53 -10.89
CA ASN A 17 12.23 14.94 -10.84
C ASN A 17 11.17 15.69 -10.02
N PHE A 18 11.57 16.84 -9.46
CA PHE A 18 10.70 17.64 -8.59
C PHE A 18 9.57 18.33 -9.33
N TYR A 19 9.81 18.73 -10.58
CA TYR A 19 8.80 19.42 -11.37
C TYR A 19 7.59 18.53 -11.66
N LEU A 20 7.83 17.32 -12.16
CA LEU A 20 6.75 16.36 -12.45
C LEU A 20 6.04 15.92 -11.17
N ALA A 21 6.77 15.73 -10.09
CA ALA A 21 6.19 15.42 -8.80
C ALA A 21 5.24 16.51 -8.31
N ALA A 22 5.65 17.77 -8.45
CA ALA A 22 4.84 18.93 -8.09
C ALA A 22 3.55 18.99 -8.93
N GLU A 23 3.63 18.73 -10.22
CA GLU A 23 2.45 18.63 -11.09
C GLU A 23 1.51 17.52 -10.62
N GLN A 24 2.03 16.33 -10.36
CA GLN A 24 1.23 15.18 -9.88
C GLN A 24 0.53 15.49 -8.56
N CYS A 25 1.19 16.18 -7.66
CA CYS A 25 0.67 16.50 -6.33
C CYS A 25 -0.14 17.80 -6.28
N HIS A 26 -0.26 18.53 -7.39
CA HIS A 26 -0.98 19.80 -7.50
C HIS A 26 -0.45 20.86 -6.53
N VAL A 27 0.87 20.95 -6.41
CA VAL A 27 1.57 21.92 -5.57
C VAL A 27 2.72 22.55 -6.34
N SER A 28 3.30 23.65 -5.82
CA SER A 28 4.49 24.23 -6.42
C SER A 28 5.73 23.39 -6.17
N GLN A 29 6.72 23.51 -7.04
CA GLN A 29 8.00 22.81 -6.88
C GLN A 29 8.70 23.22 -5.58
N SER A 30 8.64 24.51 -5.21
CA SER A 30 9.20 24.98 -3.95
C SER A 30 8.49 24.40 -2.74
N ALA A 31 7.17 24.22 -2.81
CA ALA A 31 6.39 23.63 -1.72
C ALA A 31 6.80 22.16 -1.46
N ILE A 32 6.91 21.36 -2.52
CA ILE A 32 7.30 19.96 -2.37
C ILE A 32 8.74 19.85 -1.86
N SER A 33 9.64 20.69 -2.35
CA SER A 33 11.02 20.73 -1.91
C SER A 33 11.15 21.07 -0.41
N GLN A 34 10.38 22.07 0.04
CA GLN A 34 10.34 22.46 1.45
C GLN A 34 9.78 21.35 2.35
N GLN A 35 8.75 20.65 1.90
CA GLN A 35 8.16 19.56 2.68
C GLN A 35 9.12 18.38 2.85
N ILE A 36 9.85 18.04 1.80
CA ILE A 36 10.88 17.00 1.89
C ILE A 36 12.01 17.42 2.83
N LYS A 37 12.43 18.68 2.77
CA LYS A 37 13.43 19.20 3.70
C LYS A 37 12.95 19.15 5.14
N LYS A 38 11.70 19.51 5.41
CA LYS A 38 11.11 19.40 6.75
C LYS A 38 11.12 17.95 7.25
N LEU A 39 10.80 17.01 6.38
CA LEU A 39 10.85 15.59 6.71
C LEU A 39 12.28 15.17 7.10
N GLU A 40 13.26 15.55 6.32
CA GLU A 40 14.67 15.28 6.62
C GLU A 40 15.10 15.91 7.95
N ASP A 41 14.69 17.14 8.20
CA ASP A 41 14.98 17.85 9.44
C ASP A 41 14.34 17.17 10.66
N GLU A 42 13.10 16.74 10.55
CA GLU A 42 12.39 16.00 11.61
C GLU A 42 13.06 14.66 11.92
N LEU A 43 13.51 13.96 10.89
CA LEU A 43 14.21 12.68 11.05
C LEU A 43 15.66 12.83 11.48
N GLY A 44 16.24 14.00 11.25
CA GLY A 44 17.66 14.26 11.52
C GLY A 44 18.61 13.58 10.56
N VAL A 45 18.11 13.15 9.38
CA VAL A 45 18.91 12.47 8.35
C VAL A 45 18.54 12.96 6.95
N LYS A 46 19.49 12.86 6.03
CA LYS A 46 19.22 13.13 4.62
C LYS A 46 18.64 11.90 3.95
N LEU A 47 17.57 12.09 3.20
CA LEU A 47 16.94 11.05 2.38
C LEU A 47 17.35 11.16 0.92
N LEU A 48 17.60 12.39 0.45
CA LEU A 48 18.04 12.68 -0.91
C LEU A 48 19.36 13.42 -0.90
N GLU A 49 20.27 13.03 -1.79
CA GLU A 49 21.44 13.82 -2.15
C GLU A 49 21.15 14.57 -3.44
N ARG A 50 21.22 15.90 -3.38
CA ARG A 50 20.92 16.76 -4.54
C ARG A 50 22.20 17.03 -5.30
N HIS A 51 22.15 16.78 -6.60
CA HIS A 51 23.19 17.12 -7.56
C HIS A 51 22.67 18.27 -8.44
N ASN A 52 23.48 18.87 -9.28
CA ASN A 52 23.13 20.11 -10.02
C ASN A 52 21.73 20.11 -10.66
N ARG A 53 21.31 19.03 -11.29
CA ARG A 53 19.97 18.92 -11.94
C ARG A 53 19.27 17.61 -11.63
N THR A 54 19.87 16.79 -10.80
CA THR A 54 19.36 15.47 -10.43
C THR A 54 19.45 15.28 -8.95
N PHE A 55 18.98 14.14 -8.49
CA PHE A 55 19.15 13.71 -7.13
C PHE A 55 19.38 12.19 -7.10
N SER A 56 19.94 11.71 -6.01
CA SER A 56 20.04 10.28 -5.73
C SER A 56 19.51 10.01 -4.32
N LEU A 57 19.12 8.77 -4.06
CA LEU A 57 18.69 8.37 -2.73
C LEU A 57 19.90 8.04 -1.86
N THR A 58 19.89 8.50 -0.61
CA THR A 58 20.80 7.99 0.40
C THR A 58 20.36 6.58 0.80
N PRO A 59 21.22 5.78 1.46
CA PRO A 59 20.77 4.49 2.02
C PRO A 59 19.56 4.63 2.95
N ALA A 60 19.52 5.68 3.77
CA ALA A 60 18.37 5.99 4.61
C ALA A 60 17.12 6.33 3.78
N GLY A 61 17.30 7.08 2.71
CA GLY A 61 16.21 7.44 1.78
C GLY A 61 15.63 6.23 1.06
N GLU A 62 16.47 5.31 0.64
CA GLU A 62 16.02 4.08 0.00
C GLU A 62 15.22 3.21 0.97
N HIS A 63 15.70 3.05 2.19
CA HIS A 63 14.97 2.32 3.23
C HIS A 63 13.63 2.98 3.54
N PHE A 64 13.64 4.29 3.75
CA PHE A 64 12.44 5.07 4.05
C PHE A 64 11.40 4.93 2.92
N TYR A 65 11.84 5.07 1.68
CA TYR A 65 10.97 4.93 0.50
C TYR A 65 10.28 3.56 0.46
N ARG A 66 11.06 2.48 0.55
CA ARG A 66 10.52 1.11 0.51
C ARG A 66 9.50 0.86 1.61
N LYS A 67 9.80 1.27 2.83
CA LYS A 67 8.90 1.09 3.97
C LYS A 67 7.67 2.01 3.88
N SER A 68 7.84 3.21 3.35
CA SER A 68 6.71 4.13 3.15
C SER A 68 5.67 3.60 2.18
N LEU A 69 6.08 2.85 1.16
CA LEU A 69 5.15 2.20 0.22
C LEU A 69 4.26 1.19 0.94
N ILE A 70 4.81 0.42 1.87
CA ILE A 70 4.06 -0.54 2.67
C ILE A 70 3.04 0.19 3.54
N ILE A 71 3.45 1.25 4.22
CA ILE A 71 2.58 2.06 5.08
C ILE A 71 1.45 2.69 4.27
N SER A 72 1.76 3.24 3.10
CA SER A 72 0.75 3.82 2.20
C SER A 72 -0.26 2.77 1.72
N GLY A 73 0.21 1.57 1.40
CA GLY A 73 -0.64 0.45 1.02
C GLY A 73 -1.57 0.02 2.16
N ASP A 74 -1.04 -0.09 3.36
CA ASP A 74 -1.80 -0.44 4.56
C ASP A 74 -2.86 0.62 4.87
N LEU A 75 -2.54 1.91 4.71
CA LEU A 75 -3.48 3.00 4.91
C LEU A 75 -4.63 2.95 3.91
N LYS A 76 -4.34 2.73 2.63
CA LYS A 76 -5.37 2.58 1.59
C LYS A 76 -6.28 1.39 1.87
N HIS A 77 -5.71 0.29 2.34
CA HIS A 77 -6.46 -0.91 2.70
C HIS A 77 -7.38 -0.64 3.91
N LEU A 78 -6.86 0.01 4.94
CA LEU A 78 -7.64 0.43 6.10
C LEU A 78 -8.86 1.28 5.70
N ILE A 79 -8.65 2.27 4.83
CA ILE A 79 -9.73 3.15 4.37
C ILE A 79 -10.79 2.35 3.61
N ARG A 80 -10.38 1.47 2.71
CA ARG A 80 -11.32 0.63 1.94
C ARG A 80 -12.13 -0.29 2.84
N GLU A 81 -11.48 -0.98 3.77
CA GLU A 81 -12.15 -1.86 4.72
C GLU A 81 -13.17 -1.11 5.59
N THR A 82 -12.77 0.05 6.08
CA THR A 82 -13.63 0.88 6.93
C THR A 82 -14.88 1.33 6.17
N LYS A 83 -14.73 1.77 4.93
CA LYS A 83 -15.86 2.17 4.08
C LYS A 83 -16.79 0.99 3.77
N LYS A 84 -16.23 -0.19 3.50
CA LYS A 84 -16.99 -1.41 3.27
C LYS A 84 -17.88 -1.74 4.46
N ILE A 85 -17.31 -1.74 5.66
CA ILE A 85 -18.03 -2.05 6.89
C ILE A 85 -19.15 -1.04 7.13
N ALA A 86 -18.87 0.26 6.96
CA ALA A 86 -19.87 1.32 7.17
C ALA A 86 -21.03 1.24 6.19
N ASN A 87 -20.76 0.84 4.95
CA ASN A 87 -21.78 0.79 3.89
C ASN A 87 -22.51 -0.56 3.81
N ASN A 88 -22.19 -1.53 4.67
CA ASN A 88 -22.68 -2.90 4.58
C ASN A 88 -22.45 -3.55 3.21
N ASP A 89 -21.41 -3.13 2.53
CA ASP A 89 -21.09 -3.55 1.16
C ASP A 89 -20.28 -4.84 1.18
N HIS A 90 -20.85 -5.87 1.84
CA HIS A 90 -20.22 -7.17 1.97
C HIS A 90 -20.83 -8.18 1.02
N ALA A 91 -20.16 -8.45 -0.09
CA ALA A 91 -20.28 -9.75 -0.70
C ALA A 91 -19.33 -10.69 0.04
N VAL A 92 -19.84 -11.76 0.61
CA VAL A 92 -19.05 -12.77 1.29
C VAL A 92 -19.06 -14.04 0.46
N LEU A 93 -17.89 -14.51 0.06
CA LEU A 93 -17.73 -15.82 -0.56
C LEU A 93 -17.30 -16.81 0.53
N ARG A 94 -18.15 -17.81 0.77
CA ARG A 94 -17.88 -18.87 1.73
C ARG A 94 -17.38 -20.10 1.03
N ILE A 95 -16.19 -20.55 1.41
CA ILE A 95 -15.57 -21.74 0.84
C ILE A 95 -15.39 -22.78 1.95
N GLY A 96 -16.00 -23.95 1.76
CA GLY A 96 -15.76 -25.09 2.61
C GLY A 96 -14.85 -26.09 1.92
N TYR A 97 -13.91 -26.66 2.60
CA TYR A 97 -13.08 -27.74 2.06
C TYR A 97 -12.95 -28.91 3.03
N TYR A 98 -12.74 -30.08 2.42
CA TYR A 98 -12.63 -31.33 3.18
C TYR A 98 -11.33 -31.38 3.97
N LYS A 99 -11.43 -31.87 5.20
CA LYS A 99 -10.32 -31.92 6.16
C LYS A 99 -9.09 -32.70 5.68
N GLY A 100 -9.25 -33.60 4.73
CA GLY A 100 -8.17 -34.35 4.11
C GLY A 100 -7.49 -33.69 2.91
N TYR A 101 -7.94 -32.51 2.53
CA TYR A 101 -7.37 -31.78 1.39
C TYR A 101 -6.06 -31.10 1.78
N HIS A 102 -5.01 -31.35 1.01
CA HIS A 102 -3.66 -30.81 1.27
C HIS A 102 -3.05 -30.10 0.06
N GLY A 103 -3.82 -29.85 -1.00
CA GLY A 103 -3.34 -29.18 -2.20
C GLY A 103 -3.19 -27.67 -2.04
N ASN A 104 -2.37 -27.06 -2.89
CA ASN A 104 -2.15 -25.61 -2.92
C ASN A 104 -3.09 -24.88 -3.88
N GLU A 105 -3.85 -25.61 -4.69
CA GLU A 105 -4.72 -25.04 -5.73
C GLU A 105 -5.78 -24.12 -5.14
N LEU A 106 -6.34 -24.46 -3.97
CA LEU A 106 -7.34 -23.63 -3.31
C LEU A 106 -6.74 -22.29 -2.85
N SER A 107 -5.56 -22.32 -2.24
CA SER A 107 -4.87 -21.12 -1.79
C SER A 107 -4.51 -20.20 -2.96
N GLU A 108 -4.04 -20.76 -4.06
CA GLU A 108 -3.72 -20.03 -5.29
C GLU A 108 -4.97 -19.42 -5.91
N ALA A 109 -6.06 -20.17 -5.98
CA ALA A 109 -7.34 -19.71 -6.51
C ALA A 109 -7.92 -18.56 -5.66
N ILE A 110 -7.85 -18.66 -4.33
CA ILE A 110 -8.30 -17.61 -3.42
C ILE A 110 -7.46 -16.35 -3.58
N ALA A 111 -6.14 -16.47 -3.71
CA ALA A 111 -5.26 -15.33 -3.93
C ALA A 111 -5.59 -14.60 -5.23
N LEU A 112 -5.78 -15.33 -6.33
CA LEU A 112 -6.18 -14.75 -7.62
C LEU A 112 -7.56 -14.12 -7.56
N PHE A 113 -8.52 -14.76 -6.90
CA PHE A 113 -9.86 -14.22 -6.71
C PHE A 113 -9.84 -12.92 -5.90
N SER A 114 -9.11 -12.88 -4.80
CA SER A 114 -9.00 -11.70 -3.93
C SER A 114 -8.32 -10.53 -4.65
N GLU A 115 -7.36 -10.81 -5.52
CA GLU A 115 -6.74 -9.81 -6.35
C GLU A 115 -7.71 -9.22 -7.38
N LYS A 116 -8.50 -10.07 -8.03
CA LYS A 116 -9.47 -9.67 -9.05
C LYS A 116 -10.71 -9.00 -8.45
N TYR A 117 -11.15 -9.45 -7.29
CA TYR A 117 -12.38 -8.98 -6.62
C TYR A 117 -12.08 -8.55 -5.17
N PRO A 118 -11.35 -7.45 -4.98
CA PRO A 118 -10.92 -7.04 -3.63
C PRO A 118 -12.08 -6.61 -2.72
N ALA A 119 -13.26 -6.36 -3.28
CA ALA A 119 -14.45 -5.99 -2.53
C ALA A 119 -15.18 -7.20 -1.92
N VAL A 120 -14.80 -8.42 -2.29
CA VAL A 120 -15.45 -9.66 -1.81
C VAL A 120 -14.62 -10.25 -0.67
N ASP A 121 -15.25 -10.45 0.48
CA ASP A 121 -14.63 -11.15 1.59
C ASP A 121 -14.71 -12.66 1.38
N VAL A 122 -13.62 -13.35 1.68
CA VAL A 122 -13.55 -14.80 1.54
C VAL A 122 -13.49 -15.43 2.93
N GLU A 123 -14.49 -16.25 3.25
CA GLU A 123 -14.50 -17.07 4.47
C GLU A 123 -14.19 -18.50 4.11
N ILE A 124 -13.22 -19.09 4.82
CA ILE A 124 -12.80 -20.48 4.59
C ILE A 124 -13.18 -21.32 5.80
N THR A 125 -13.87 -22.42 5.55
CA THR A 125 -14.26 -23.39 6.59
C THR A 125 -13.67 -24.75 6.27
N VAL A 126 -13.00 -25.33 7.26
CA VAL A 126 -12.50 -26.71 7.19
C VAL A 126 -13.44 -27.61 7.99
N GLY A 127 -13.87 -28.71 7.41
CA GLY A 127 -14.77 -29.59 8.11
C GLY A 127 -14.78 -31.00 7.57
N SER A 128 -15.51 -31.88 8.26
CA SER A 128 -15.84 -33.21 7.75
C SER A 128 -16.95 -33.09 6.68
N HIS A 129 -17.14 -34.18 5.95
CA HIS A 129 -18.18 -34.24 4.91
C HIS A 129 -19.58 -33.85 5.44
N GLU A 130 -19.89 -34.25 6.68
CA GLU A 130 -21.17 -33.91 7.31
C GLU A 130 -21.27 -32.44 7.69
N GLU A 131 -20.19 -31.86 8.19
CA GLU A 131 -20.15 -30.44 8.61
C GLU A 131 -20.29 -29.47 7.45
N LEU A 132 -19.76 -29.81 6.27
CA LEU A 132 -19.78 -28.94 5.10
C LEU A 132 -21.13 -28.87 4.39
N TYR A 133 -22.01 -29.87 4.58
CA TYR A 133 -23.31 -29.93 3.90
C TYR A 133 -24.50 -29.61 4.82
N HIS A 134 -24.23 -29.07 5.97
CA HIS A 134 -25.27 -28.61 6.90
C HIS A 134 -25.33 -27.06 6.99
#